data_f31f95b7af610a228d0473ff59d37e02
#
_entry.id   f31f95b7af610a228d0473ff59d37e02
#
_cell.length_a   1.000
_cell.length_b   1.000
_cell.length_c   1.000
_cell.angle_alpha   90.00
_cell.angle_beta   90.00
_cell.angle_gamma   90.00
#
_symmetry.space_group_name_H-M   'P 1'
#
loop_
_entity.id
_entity.type
_entity.pdbx_description
1 polymer ?
#
loop_
_entity_poly.entity_id
_entity_poly.type
_entity_poly.pdbx_seq_one_letter_code
_entity_poly.pdbx_strand_id
1 'polypeptide(L)'
;MDKKEGMWKQVFGTLTFCNRHKFLFLSTAIFLQIATFVGKELLQMLFRLALVLVDLPNIDQYNIRYFFTSPRSLFMVLLFAFLFAFFFYVEVFTLVQVILAAKEGARISYRKILRTSLTRLRDFSYGNVLLFLLYIICTIPVAGFILSSSLTDSFRIPAFITEEVGKTVGGSIVLFLIFLFFMYLNMRLVYTVPLMGLKAQKFHKSLRESFAYTKKGGIKLFLTLFLYEFLLSLLAALLLYLAAFIFTRLDPEGELGVFHFLFFLLFRFTRFFFAILSKIGFLSLLVNTLPVEGSEGENAFLTEEQKYSKATIFLLLALFVFHSTVAVMDYMGREVNTDAKIIAHRGLVSAGVENTIESLEGAKAAGADMVELDIQLTKDQEFVVMHDVDLSRLSGIKKKVYDCTLSELTAMTVRQGKFSGKIPSLQEFVQKAKELDMPLLIEIKPHGKEPENFSEILLKKLEEYGVEKTNPLMSLDISLMEGIEETAPEWKTGVVIPVQFGDFATENVDFYAIEDSSYNGYLMGEVQDMGKELYLWTINEEDKMLKYLQSPVDGMITDDPAEVLRLRKDMLEDRSYYGMYERLAG
;
A
#
# COMPACT_ATOMS: atom_id res chain seq x y z
N MET A 1 -4.97 -28.15 -25.72
CA MET A 1 -4.49 -29.02 -24.64
C MET A 1 -5.70 -29.71 -23.98
N ASP A 2 -5.66 -31.00 -23.84
CA ASP A 2 -6.79 -31.81 -23.41
C ASP A 2 -7.14 -31.54 -21.92
N LYS A 3 -8.43 -31.42 -21.58
CA LYS A 3 -8.97 -31.22 -20.22
C LYS A 3 -8.47 -32.24 -19.18
N LYS A 4 -7.82 -33.32 -19.63
CA LYS A 4 -7.28 -34.41 -18.82
C LYS A 4 -5.82 -34.27 -18.40
N GLU A 5 -5.10 -33.22 -18.87
CA GLU A 5 -3.70 -33.07 -18.49
C GLU A 5 -3.52 -32.75 -17.00
N GLY A 6 -2.52 -33.39 -16.37
CA GLY A 6 -2.16 -33.17 -14.99
C GLY A 6 -1.63 -31.75 -14.78
N MET A 7 -1.80 -31.18 -13.57
CA MET A 7 -1.35 -29.81 -13.21
C MET A 7 0.14 -29.60 -13.53
N TRP A 8 0.99 -30.55 -13.19
CA TRP A 8 2.43 -30.50 -13.46
C TRP A 8 2.75 -30.31 -14.94
N LYS A 9 2.06 -31.07 -15.82
CA LYS A 9 2.27 -30.97 -17.26
C LYS A 9 1.86 -29.60 -17.81
N GLN A 10 0.80 -29.01 -17.26
CA GLN A 10 0.37 -27.66 -17.61
C GLN A 10 1.40 -26.62 -17.17
N VAL A 11 1.91 -26.70 -15.95
CA VAL A 11 2.91 -25.77 -15.40
C VAL A 11 4.22 -25.84 -16.21
N PHE A 12 4.81 -27.04 -16.37
CA PHE A 12 6.06 -27.17 -17.13
C PHE A 12 5.89 -26.87 -18.62
N GLY A 13 4.73 -27.18 -19.20
CA GLY A 13 4.41 -26.80 -20.58
C GLY A 13 4.37 -25.28 -20.75
N THR A 14 3.83 -24.56 -19.77
CA THR A 14 3.80 -23.10 -19.79
C THR A 14 5.20 -22.50 -19.62
N LEU A 15 6.03 -23.02 -18.71
CA LEU A 15 7.43 -22.57 -18.57
C LEU A 15 8.23 -22.78 -19.87
N THR A 16 8.06 -23.94 -20.52
CA THR A 16 8.69 -24.23 -21.80
C THR A 16 8.22 -23.27 -22.90
N PHE A 17 6.91 -22.96 -22.94
CA PHE A 17 6.34 -22.00 -23.86
C PHE A 17 6.90 -20.60 -23.63
N CYS A 18 6.96 -20.13 -22.38
CA CYS A 18 7.55 -18.83 -22.03
C CYS A 18 9.03 -18.76 -22.42
N ASN A 19 9.81 -19.79 -22.15
CA ASN A 19 11.23 -19.82 -22.54
C ASN A 19 11.43 -19.81 -24.07
N ARG A 20 10.58 -20.53 -24.82
CA ARG A 20 10.63 -20.53 -26.30
C ARG A 20 10.39 -19.13 -26.89
N HIS A 21 9.49 -18.34 -26.30
CA HIS A 21 9.09 -17.02 -26.77
C HIS A 21 9.63 -15.85 -25.92
N LYS A 22 10.69 -16.09 -25.13
CA LYS A 22 11.21 -15.14 -24.13
C LYS A 22 11.50 -13.75 -24.67
N PHE A 23 12.06 -13.60 -25.87
CA PHE A 23 12.37 -12.29 -26.45
C PHE A 23 11.13 -11.50 -26.84
N LEU A 24 10.10 -12.21 -27.34
CA LEU A 24 8.82 -11.61 -27.61
C LEU A 24 8.16 -11.09 -26.33
N PHE A 25 8.16 -11.89 -25.29
CA PHE A 25 7.57 -11.55 -24.01
C PHE A 25 8.35 -10.42 -23.30
N LEU A 26 9.67 -10.46 -23.35
CA LEU A 26 10.51 -9.39 -22.80
C LEU A 26 10.23 -8.04 -23.50
N SER A 27 10.22 -8.03 -24.84
CA SER A 27 9.92 -6.79 -25.59
C SER A 27 8.50 -6.26 -25.32
N THR A 28 7.54 -7.16 -25.16
CA THR A 28 6.17 -6.79 -24.77
C THR A 28 6.11 -6.20 -23.37
N ALA A 29 6.81 -6.80 -22.40
CA ALA A 29 6.85 -6.30 -21.04
C ALA A 29 7.44 -4.89 -20.97
N ILE A 30 8.53 -4.64 -21.68
CA ILE A 30 9.16 -3.30 -21.72
C ILE A 30 8.22 -2.29 -22.40
N PHE A 31 7.58 -2.68 -23.51
CA PHE A 31 6.58 -1.81 -24.16
C PHE A 31 5.44 -1.46 -23.20
N LEU A 32 4.91 -2.44 -22.49
CA LEU A 32 3.83 -2.23 -21.53
C LEU A 32 4.28 -1.40 -20.33
N GLN A 33 5.50 -1.59 -19.84
CA GLN A 33 6.05 -0.76 -18.76
C GLN A 33 6.11 0.73 -19.17
N ILE A 34 6.57 1.02 -20.37
CA ILE A 34 6.57 2.40 -20.89
C ILE A 34 5.13 2.92 -21.03
N ALA A 35 4.22 2.11 -21.59
CA ALA A 35 2.83 2.51 -21.78
C ALA A 35 2.10 2.76 -20.45
N THR A 36 2.33 1.92 -19.43
CA THR A 36 1.73 2.08 -18.10
C THR A 36 2.34 3.26 -17.35
N PHE A 37 3.65 3.51 -17.49
CA PHE A 37 4.29 4.71 -16.97
C PHE A 37 3.66 5.98 -17.54
N VAL A 38 3.58 6.10 -18.86
CA VAL A 38 2.92 7.25 -19.53
C VAL A 38 1.45 7.37 -19.10
N GLY A 39 0.74 6.24 -18.96
CA GLY A 39 -0.64 6.21 -18.48
C GLY A 39 -0.77 6.73 -17.05
N LYS A 40 0.14 6.35 -16.16
CA LYS A 40 0.19 6.80 -14.77
C LYS A 40 0.42 8.31 -14.68
N GLU A 41 1.40 8.84 -15.41
CA GLU A 41 1.69 10.28 -15.47
C GLU A 41 0.47 11.08 -15.99
N LEU A 42 -0.17 10.57 -17.04
CA LEU A 42 -1.39 11.19 -17.56
C LEU A 42 -2.54 11.20 -16.53
N LEU A 43 -2.73 10.10 -15.82
CA LEU A 43 -3.75 10.02 -14.77
C LEU A 43 -3.45 10.97 -13.61
N GLN A 44 -2.20 11.11 -13.20
CA GLN A 44 -1.79 12.07 -12.18
C GLN A 44 -2.01 13.53 -12.63
N MET A 45 -1.65 13.83 -13.88
CA MET A 45 -1.90 15.17 -14.44
C MET A 45 -3.41 15.49 -14.49
N LEU A 46 -4.24 14.53 -14.87
CA LEU A 46 -5.70 14.68 -14.90
C LEU A 46 -6.27 14.83 -13.49
N PHE A 47 -5.72 14.14 -12.51
CA PHE A 47 -6.12 14.29 -11.13
C PHE A 47 -5.84 15.70 -10.61
N ARG A 48 -4.64 16.24 -10.84
CA ARG A 48 -4.30 17.63 -10.48
C ARG A 48 -5.21 18.64 -11.19
N LEU A 49 -5.47 18.42 -12.49
CA LEU A 49 -6.42 19.26 -13.23
C LEU A 49 -7.84 19.20 -12.62
N ALA A 50 -8.24 18.02 -12.15
CA ALA A 50 -9.53 17.85 -11.48
C ALA A 50 -9.63 18.70 -10.21
N LEU A 51 -8.60 18.70 -9.37
CA LEU A 51 -8.53 19.53 -8.16
C LEU A 51 -8.68 21.02 -8.51
N VAL A 52 -7.93 21.51 -9.49
CA VAL A 52 -8.01 22.91 -9.95
C VAL A 52 -9.41 23.27 -10.47
N LEU A 53 -10.06 22.38 -11.23
CA LEU A 53 -11.42 22.62 -11.78
C LEU A 53 -12.52 22.63 -10.72
N VAL A 54 -12.27 22.08 -9.55
CA VAL A 54 -13.21 21.99 -8.42
C VAL A 54 -12.88 23.02 -7.35
N ASP A 55 -11.81 23.82 -7.57
CA ASP A 55 -11.29 24.81 -6.60
C ASP A 55 -10.94 24.18 -5.23
N LEU A 56 -10.37 22.96 -5.25
CA LEU A 56 -9.88 22.28 -4.06
C LEU A 56 -8.35 22.16 -4.13
N PRO A 57 -7.61 22.45 -3.05
CA PRO A 57 -6.17 22.19 -2.97
C PRO A 57 -5.87 20.69 -2.88
N ASN A 58 -6.76 19.94 -2.25
CA ASN A 58 -6.58 18.53 -1.93
C ASN A 58 -7.91 17.76 -1.87
N ILE A 59 -7.81 16.45 -1.62
CA ILE A 59 -8.89 15.60 -1.14
C ILE A 59 -8.43 14.99 0.18
N ASP A 60 -9.14 15.33 1.24
CA ASP A 60 -8.93 14.85 2.61
C ASP A 60 -10.24 14.42 3.26
N GLN A 61 -10.19 14.04 4.55
CA GLN A 61 -11.36 13.61 5.31
C GLN A 61 -12.48 14.65 5.41
N TYR A 62 -12.18 15.94 5.27
CA TYR A 62 -13.15 17.04 5.43
C TYR A 62 -13.89 17.36 4.15
N ASN A 63 -13.20 17.25 3.00
CA ASN A 63 -13.75 17.66 1.71
C ASN A 63 -14.11 16.49 0.79
N ILE A 64 -13.77 15.24 1.14
CA ILE A 64 -14.05 14.05 0.31
C ILE A 64 -15.54 13.92 -0.04
N ARG A 65 -16.43 14.27 0.88
CA ARG A 65 -17.88 14.24 0.62
C ARG A 65 -18.27 15.25 -0.45
N TYR A 66 -17.75 16.48 -0.38
CA TYR A 66 -17.98 17.51 -1.39
C TYR A 66 -17.44 17.06 -2.75
N PHE A 67 -16.25 16.46 -2.78
CA PHE A 67 -15.67 15.93 -4.00
C PHE A 67 -16.58 14.90 -4.70
N PHE A 68 -17.27 14.05 -3.96
CA PHE A 68 -18.20 13.07 -4.54
C PHE A 68 -19.62 13.61 -4.79
N THR A 69 -19.97 14.79 -4.32
CA THR A 69 -21.31 15.39 -4.52
C THR A 69 -21.34 16.51 -5.56
N SER A 70 -20.20 17.15 -5.84
CA SER A 70 -20.09 18.18 -6.89
C SER A 70 -20.25 17.56 -8.29
N PRO A 71 -21.11 18.10 -9.19
CA PRO A 71 -21.23 17.59 -10.56
C PRO A 71 -19.93 17.65 -11.36
N ARG A 72 -19.08 18.65 -11.12
CA ARG A 72 -17.77 18.81 -11.81
C ARG A 72 -16.81 17.71 -11.39
N SER A 73 -16.65 17.49 -10.08
CA SER A 73 -15.79 16.43 -9.56
C SER A 73 -16.30 15.05 -9.93
N LEU A 74 -17.62 14.81 -9.88
CA LEU A 74 -18.18 13.53 -10.33
C LEU A 74 -17.85 13.23 -11.79
N PHE A 75 -17.91 14.23 -12.68
CA PHE A 75 -17.47 14.07 -14.06
C PHE A 75 -16.01 13.70 -14.15
N MET A 76 -15.12 14.34 -13.36
CA MET A 76 -13.69 14.05 -13.35
C MET A 76 -13.37 12.68 -12.78
N VAL A 77 -14.07 12.27 -11.71
CA VAL A 77 -13.97 10.90 -11.15
C VAL A 77 -14.34 9.85 -12.19
N LEU A 78 -15.45 10.06 -12.91
CA LEU A 78 -15.89 9.14 -13.97
C LEU A 78 -14.90 9.10 -15.14
N LEU A 79 -14.33 10.26 -15.54
CA LEU A 79 -13.30 10.32 -16.57
C LEU A 79 -12.02 9.60 -16.13
N PHE A 80 -11.55 9.85 -14.92
CA PHE A 80 -10.39 9.16 -14.33
C PHE A 80 -10.60 7.65 -14.29
N ALA A 81 -11.73 7.22 -13.76
CA ALA A 81 -12.11 5.81 -13.66
C ALA A 81 -12.21 5.15 -15.04
N PHE A 82 -12.75 5.86 -16.04
CA PHE A 82 -12.80 5.38 -17.43
C PHE A 82 -11.40 5.21 -18.03
N LEU A 83 -10.52 6.20 -17.85
CA LEU A 83 -9.15 6.13 -18.38
C LEU A 83 -8.32 5.06 -17.67
N PHE A 84 -8.46 4.94 -16.36
CA PHE A 84 -7.84 3.87 -15.57
C PHE A 84 -8.27 2.49 -16.09
N ALA A 85 -9.58 2.28 -16.24
CA ALA A 85 -10.14 1.05 -16.80
C ALA A 85 -9.62 0.77 -18.22
N PHE A 86 -9.49 1.82 -19.03
CA PHE A 86 -8.97 1.72 -20.39
C PHE A 86 -7.49 1.31 -20.40
N PHE A 87 -6.63 1.94 -19.62
CA PHE A 87 -5.20 1.57 -19.57
C PHE A 87 -5.02 0.13 -19.07
N PHE A 88 -5.75 -0.26 -18.02
CA PHE A 88 -5.74 -1.64 -17.52
C PHE A 88 -6.22 -2.64 -18.60
N TYR A 89 -7.28 -2.30 -19.32
CA TYR A 89 -7.76 -3.13 -20.43
C TYR A 89 -6.71 -3.27 -21.53
N VAL A 90 -6.08 -2.16 -21.97
CA VAL A 90 -5.04 -2.18 -23.01
C VAL A 90 -3.87 -3.07 -22.59
N GLU A 91 -3.45 -3.01 -21.33
CA GLU A 91 -2.36 -3.82 -20.80
C GLU A 91 -2.69 -5.31 -20.93
N VAL A 92 -3.81 -5.75 -20.36
CA VAL A 92 -4.18 -7.17 -20.37
C VAL A 92 -4.54 -7.66 -21.77
N PHE A 93 -5.24 -6.85 -22.56
CA PHE A 93 -5.57 -7.16 -23.95
C PHE A 93 -4.30 -7.38 -24.78
N THR A 94 -3.30 -6.50 -24.66
CA THR A 94 -2.01 -6.64 -25.35
C THR A 94 -1.35 -7.96 -25.01
N LEU A 95 -1.27 -8.31 -23.74
CA LEU A 95 -0.68 -9.58 -23.30
C LEU A 95 -1.41 -10.81 -23.88
N VAL A 96 -2.73 -10.79 -23.86
CA VAL A 96 -3.53 -11.88 -24.45
C VAL A 96 -3.27 -12.03 -25.94
N GLN A 97 -3.23 -10.92 -26.70
CA GLN A 97 -2.94 -10.94 -28.15
C GLN A 97 -1.54 -11.45 -28.44
N VAL A 98 -0.55 -11.06 -27.62
CA VAL A 98 0.84 -11.52 -27.73
C VAL A 98 0.94 -13.04 -27.48
N ILE A 99 0.25 -13.55 -26.46
CA ILE A 99 0.22 -14.99 -26.16
C ILE A 99 -0.41 -15.78 -27.32
N LEU A 100 -1.50 -15.27 -27.90
CA LEU A 100 -2.13 -15.90 -29.06
C LEU A 100 -1.22 -15.93 -30.27
N ALA A 101 -0.61 -14.79 -30.61
CA ALA A 101 0.34 -14.69 -31.71
C ALA A 101 1.54 -15.65 -31.53
N ALA A 102 2.07 -15.76 -30.32
CA ALA A 102 3.13 -16.70 -29.99
C ALA A 102 2.71 -18.17 -30.20
N LYS A 103 1.46 -18.52 -29.90
CA LYS A 103 0.90 -19.86 -30.13
C LYS A 103 0.73 -20.18 -31.61
N GLU A 104 0.30 -19.21 -32.40
CA GLU A 104 0.04 -19.37 -33.83
C GLU A 104 1.32 -19.19 -34.69
N GLY A 105 2.46 -18.87 -34.06
CA GLY A 105 3.70 -18.58 -34.76
C GLY A 105 3.66 -17.28 -35.56
N ALA A 106 2.75 -16.40 -35.20
CA ALA A 106 2.41 -15.20 -35.93
C ALA A 106 3.12 -13.96 -35.35
N ARG A 107 3.17 -12.86 -36.14
CA ARG A 107 3.86 -11.64 -35.80
C ARG A 107 2.95 -10.61 -35.17
N ILE A 108 3.52 -9.73 -34.37
CA ILE A 108 2.83 -8.71 -33.59
C ILE A 108 3.11 -7.34 -34.14
N SER A 109 2.05 -6.57 -34.31
CA SER A 109 2.12 -5.13 -34.53
C SER A 109 1.49 -4.38 -33.35
N TYR A 110 2.31 -3.81 -32.47
CA TYR A 110 1.83 -3.02 -31.33
C TYR A 110 0.94 -1.84 -31.78
N ARG A 111 1.27 -1.21 -32.93
CA ARG A 111 0.43 -0.15 -33.51
C ARG A 111 -0.98 -0.66 -33.83
N LYS A 112 -1.08 -1.88 -34.36
CA LYS A 112 -2.37 -2.48 -34.70
C LYS A 112 -3.13 -2.88 -33.44
N ILE A 113 -2.47 -3.46 -32.42
CA ILE A 113 -3.07 -3.76 -31.12
C ILE A 113 -3.64 -2.50 -30.51
N LEU A 114 -2.85 -1.42 -30.41
CA LEU A 114 -3.30 -0.14 -29.87
C LEU A 114 -4.50 0.44 -30.64
N ARG A 115 -4.43 0.43 -31.98
CA ARG A 115 -5.56 0.89 -32.82
C ARG A 115 -6.82 0.06 -32.54
N THR A 116 -6.70 -1.24 -32.40
CA THR A 116 -7.85 -2.10 -32.10
C THR A 116 -8.37 -1.89 -30.69
N SER A 117 -7.49 -1.72 -29.71
CA SER A 117 -7.91 -1.36 -28.35
C SER A 117 -8.72 -0.05 -28.35
N LEU A 118 -8.28 0.95 -29.11
CA LEU A 118 -9.01 2.21 -29.29
C LEU A 118 -10.35 2.04 -30.00
N THR A 119 -10.42 1.22 -31.06
CA THR A 119 -11.70 0.97 -31.75
C THR A 119 -12.71 0.22 -30.88
N ARG A 120 -12.22 -0.60 -29.93
CA ARG A 120 -13.04 -1.33 -28.97
C ARG A 120 -13.48 -0.51 -27.77
N LEU A 121 -13.06 0.75 -27.63
CA LEU A 121 -13.66 1.67 -26.66
C LEU A 121 -15.20 1.75 -26.79
N ARG A 122 -15.74 1.53 -27.98
CA ARG A 122 -17.19 1.44 -28.20
C ARG A 122 -17.85 0.25 -27.50
N ASP A 123 -17.10 -0.79 -27.18
CA ASP A 123 -17.60 -1.96 -26.43
C ASP A 123 -17.79 -1.65 -24.94
N PHE A 124 -17.17 -0.55 -24.47
CA PHE A 124 -17.42 0.05 -23.16
C PHE A 124 -18.59 1.04 -23.22
N SER A 125 -19.78 0.57 -23.54
CA SER A 125 -21.00 1.37 -23.33
C SER A 125 -21.17 1.71 -21.84
N TYR A 126 -21.90 2.77 -21.52
CA TYR A 126 -22.02 3.32 -20.15
C TYR A 126 -22.22 2.27 -19.05
N GLY A 127 -23.10 1.27 -19.26
CA GLY A 127 -23.34 0.20 -18.32
C GLY A 127 -22.16 -0.78 -18.17
N ASN A 128 -21.38 -1.00 -19.22
CA ASN A 128 -20.21 -1.89 -19.17
C ASN A 128 -19.02 -1.24 -18.46
N VAL A 129 -18.84 0.09 -18.55
CA VAL A 129 -17.80 0.81 -17.78
C VAL A 129 -18.03 0.64 -16.29
N LEU A 130 -19.25 0.88 -15.81
CA LEU A 130 -19.59 0.73 -14.39
C LEU A 130 -19.36 -0.72 -13.90
N LEU A 131 -19.79 -1.71 -14.67
CA LEU A 131 -19.54 -3.12 -14.35
C LEU A 131 -18.04 -3.47 -14.37
N PHE A 132 -17.27 -2.86 -15.27
CA PHE A 132 -15.82 -3.09 -15.34
C PHE A 132 -15.09 -2.43 -14.16
N LEU A 133 -15.52 -1.24 -13.73
CA LEU A 133 -15.01 -0.60 -12.53
C LEU A 133 -15.33 -1.43 -11.29
N LEU A 134 -16.56 -1.94 -11.16
CA LEU A 134 -16.93 -2.85 -10.09
C LEU A 134 -16.07 -4.12 -10.11
N TYR A 135 -15.79 -4.67 -11.31
CA TYR A 135 -14.87 -5.79 -11.48
C TYR A 135 -13.47 -5.45 -10.96
N ILE A 136 -12.92 -4.29 -11.30
CA ILE A 136 -11.60 -3.86 -10.82
C ILE A 136 -11.62 -3.73 -9.28
N ILE A 137 -12.62 -3.05 -8.71
CA ILE A 137 -12.78 -2.93 -7.26
C ILE A 137 -12.85 -4.30 -6.58
N CYS A 138 -13.57 -5.25 -7.15
CA CYS A 138 -13.64 -6.62 -6.63
C CYS A 138 -12.32 -7.40 -6.77
N THR A 139 -11.44 -7.01 -7.71
CA THR A 139 -10.16 -7.69 -7.91
C THR A 139 -9.01 -7.07 -7.10
N ILE A 140 -9.09 -5.79 -6.72
CA ILE A 140 -8.06 -5.07 -5.96
C ILE A 140 -7.61 -5.83 -4.68
N PRO A 141 -8.51 -6.31 -3.80
CA PRO A 141 -8.09 -6.95 -2.55
C PRO A 141 -7.24 -8.23 -2.73
N VAL A 142 -7.22 -8.78 -3.93
CA VAL A 142 -6.49 -10.03 -4.28
C VAL A 142 -5.59 -9.81 -5.50
N ALA A 143 -5.45 -8.57 -5.98
CA ALA A 143 -4.72 -8.25 -7.23
C ALA A 143 -3.24 -8.64 -7.15
N GLY A 144 -2.61 -8.55 -5.99
CA GLY A 144 -1.24 -8.99 -5.76
C GLY A 144 -1.01 -10.47 -6.05
N PHE A 145 -2.07 -11.29 -6.01
CA PHE A 145 -1.99 -12.74 -6.27
C PHE A 145 -2.36 -13.13 -7.71
N ILE A 146 -3.09 -12.29 -8.44
CA ILE A 146 -3.72 -12.74 -9.70
C ILE A 146 -3.29 -11.93 -10.92
N LEU A 147 -3.30 -10.61 -10.87
CA LEU A 147 -2.98 -9.72 -12.00
C LEU A 147 -2.38 -8.43 -11.48
N SER A 148 -1.16 -8.49 -10.91
CA SER A 148 -0.46 -7.28 -10.50
C SER A 148 -0.21 -6.39 -11.71
N SER A 149 -0.65 -5.15 -11.62
CA SER A 149 -0.37 -4.09 -12.58
C SER A 149 0.20 -2.91 -11.83
N SER A 150 1.19 -2.25 -12.39
CA SER A 150 1.73 -1.02 -11.79
C SER A 150 0.66 0.08 -11.62
N LEU A 151 -0.47 -0.05 -12.34
CA LEU A 151 -1.64 0.81 -12.17
C LEU A 151 -2.46 0.43 -10.92
N THR A 152 -2.51 -0.86 -10.55
CA THR A 152 -3.28 -1.35 -9.39
C THR A 152 -2.49 -1.37 -8.09
N ASP A 153 -1.17 -1.35 -8.15
CA ASP A 153 -0.30 -1.40 -6.96
C ASP A 153 -0.49 -0.19 -6.03
N SER A 154 -0.96 0.93 -6.58
CA SER A 154 -1.28 2.15 -5.81
C SER A 154 -2.64 2.10 -5.10
N PHE A 155 -3.50 1.11 -5.40
CA PHE A 155 -4.82 0.96 -4.80
C PHE A 155 -4.78 -0.14 -3.74
N ARG A 156 -4.43 0.25 -2.52
CA ARG A 156 -4.51 -0.64 -1.35
C ARG A 156 -5.56 -0.11 -0.39
N ILE A 157 -6.20 -1.01 0.34
CA ILE A 157 -7.02 -0.60 1.48
C ILE A 157 -6.04 -0.07 2.54
N PRO A 158 -6.21 1.18 3.02
CA PRO A 158 -5.35 1.72 4.06
C PRO A 158 -5.26 0.77 5.26
N ALA A 159 -4.05 0.55 5.78
CA ALA A 159 -3.79 -0.44 6.82
C ALA A 159 -4.59 -0.14 8.09
N PHE A 160 -4.75 1.14 8.44
CA PHE A 160 -5.49 1.54 9.63
C PHE A 160 -6.96 1.04 9.62
N ILE A 161 -7.62 0.91 8.45
CA ILE A 161 -8.99 0.40 8.37
C ILE A 161 -9.03 -1.08 8.75
N THR A 162 -8.09 -1.87 8.22
CA THR A 162 -8.03 -3.31 8.52
C THR A 162 -7.55 -3.57 9.95
N GLU A 163 -6.64 -2.76 10.45
CA GLU A 163 -6.13 -2.81 11.83
C GLU A 163 -7.23 -2.48 12.84
N GLU A 164 -7.96 -1.36 12.66
CA GLU A 164 -9.06 -0.98 13.55
C GLU A 164 -10.17 -2.04 13.60
N VAL A 165 -10.59 -2.57 12.46
CA VAL A 165 -11.57 -3.66 12.41
C VAL A 165 -11.00 -4.93 13.05
N GLY A 166 -9.71 -5.20 12.85
CA GLY A 166 -9.01 -6.39 13.36
C GLY A 166 -8.77 -6.41 14.87
N LYS A 167 -8.90 -5.28 15.58
CA LYS A 167 -8.73 -5.19 17.04
C LYS A 167 -9.70 -6.07 17.83
N THR A 168 -10.81 -6.48 17.24
CA THR A 168 -11.78 -7.40 17.86
C THR A 168 -11.77 -8.76 17.18
N VAL A 169 -11.99 -9.84 17.94
CA VAL A 169 -12.12 -11.20 17.38
C VAL A 169 -13.23 -11.26 16.33
N GLY A 170 -14.36 -10.59 16.57
CA GLY A 170 -15.45 -10.51 15.61
C GLY A 170 -15.05 -9.78 14.32
N GLY A 171 -14.32 -8.68 14.45
CA GLY A 171 -13.78 -7.94 13.30
C GLY A 171 -12.78 -8.76 12.49
N SER A 172 -11.85 -9.45 13.13
CA SER A 172 -10.90 -10.35 12.46
C SER A 172 -11.61 -11.47 11.68
N ILE A 173 -12.65 -12.06 12.26
CA ILE A 173 -13.49 -13.05 11.55
C ILE A 173 -14.17 -12.42 10.33
N VAL A 174 -14.73 -11.23 10.47
CA VAL A 174 -15.37 -10.50 9.36
C VAL A 174 -14.37 -10.22 8.24
N LEU A 175 -13.17 -9.70 8.56
CA LEU A 175 -12.11 -9.47 7.58
C LEU A 175 -11.70 -10.76 6.86
N PHE A 176 -11.55 -11.86 7.60
CA PHE A 176 -11.23 -13.16 7.01
C PHE A 176 -12.33 -13.66 6.07
N LEU A 177 -13.60 -13.50 6.45
CA LEU A 177 -14.73 -13.87 5.58
C LEU A 177 -14.82 -12.98 4.34
N ILE A 178 -14.54 -11.68 4.46
CA ILE A 178 -14.46 -10.74 3.35
C ILE A 178 -13.32 -11.17 2.40
N PHE A 179 -12.15 -11.50 2.93
CA PHE A 179 -11.02 -12.00 2.14
C PHE A 179 -11.39 -13.29 1.37
N LEU A 180 -11.99 -14.27 2.04
CA LEU A 180 -12.46 -15.49 1.39
C LEU A 180 -13.51 -15.23 0.31
N PHE A 181 -14.42 -14.29 0.54
CA PHE A 181 -15.42 -13.88 -0.44
C PHE A 181 -14.76 -13.28 -1.69
N PHE A 182 -13.84 -12.33 -1.52
CA PHE A 182 -13.12 -11.73 -2.65
C PHE A 182 -12.23 -12.74 -3.37
N MET A 183 -11.58 -13.63 -2.66
CA MET A 183 -10.80 -14.74 -3.26
C MET A 183 -11.68 -15.65 -4.11
N TYR A 184 -12.85 -16.04 -3.59
CA TYR A 184 -13.84 -16.81 -4.35
C TYR A 184 -14.33 -16.03 -5.59
N LEU A 185 -14.66 -14.77 -5.43
CA LEU A 185 -15.15 -13.93 -6.53
C LEU A 185 -14.08 -13.76 -7.61
N ASN A 186 -12.82 -13.50 -7.24
CA ASN A 186 -11.71 -13.42 -8.18
C ASN A 186 -11.51 -14.72 -8.98
N MET A 187 -11.57 -15.86 -8.30
CA MET A 187 -11.52 -17.15 -8.98
C MET A 187 -12.67 -17.30 -10.01
N ARG A 188 -13.86 -16.80 -9.69
CA ARG A 188 -15.02 -16.85 -10.60
C ARG A 188 -14.88 -15.90 -11.79
N LEU A 189 -14.19 -14.79 -11.60
CA LEU A 189 -14.02 -13.69 -12.56
C LEU A 189 -12.76 -13.83 -13.43
N VAL A 190 -11.86 -14.76 -13.12
CA VAL A 190 -10.49 -14.86 -13.68
C VAL A 190 -10.42 -14.90 -15.21
N TYR A 191 -11.40 -15.48 -15.87
CA TYR A 191 -11.47 -15.55 -17.34
C TYR A 191 -12.11 -14.33 -18.01
N THR A 192 -12.66 -13.38 -17.25
CA THR A 192 -13.46 -12.28 -17.81
C THR A 192 -12.65 -11.46 -18.84
N VAL A 193 -11.49 -10.95 -18.47
CA VAL A 193 -10.65 -10.13 -19.36
C VAL A 193 -9.99 -10.96 -20.46
N PRO A 194 -9.42 -12.16 -20.20
CA PRO A 194 -8.98 -13.07 -21.26
C PRO A 194 -10.05 -13.37 -22.32
N LEU A 195 -11.29 -13.60 -21.93
CA LEU A 195 -12.40 -13.86 -22.86
C LEU A 195 -12.76 -12.64 -23.71
N MET A 196 -12.68 -11.43 -23.15
CA MET A 196 -12.83 -10.21 -23.96
C MET A 196 -11.77 -10.13 -25.06
N GLY A 197 -10.53 -10.44 -24.72
CA GLY A 197 -9.41 -10.43 -25.67
C GLY A 197 -9.55 -11.53 -26.75
N LEU A 198 -9.95 -12.74 -26.37
CA LEU A 198 -10.06 -13.90 -27.24
C LEU A 198 -11.25 -13.82 -28.19
N LYS A 199 -12.44 -13.53 -27.68
CA LYS A 199 -13.71 -13.63 -28.41
C LYS A 199 -14.23 -12.30 -28.95
N ALA A 200 -13.50 -11.21 -28.76
CA ALA A 200 -13.95 -9.87 -29.19
C ALA A 200 -15.39 -9.52 -28.73
N GLN A 201 -15.76 -9.95 -27.52
CA GLN A 201 -17.14 -9.83 -27.01
C GLN A 201 -17.27 -8.79 -25.89
N LYS A 202 -18.50 -8.34 -25.64
CA LYS A 202 -18.80 -7.33 -24.62
C LYS A 202 -18.50 -7.86 -23.21
N PHE A 203 -18.14 -6.97 -22.31
CA PHE A 203 -17.73 -7.27 -20.92
C PHE A 203 -18.74 -8.17 -20.18
N HIS A 204 -20.02 -7.80 -20.15
CA HIS A 204 -21.06 -8.57 -19.43
C HIS A 204 -21.20 -10.01 -19.92
N LYS A 205 -20.95 -10.26 -21.21
CA LYS A 205 -20.98 -11.62 -21.78
C LYS A 205 -19.76 -12.42 -21.31
N SER A 206 -18.57 -11.80 -21.33
CA SER A 206 -17.33 -12.40 -20.83
C SER A 206 -17.43 -12.74 -19.33
N LEU A 207 -18.06 -11.87 -18.55
CA LEU A 207 -18.33 -12.08 -17.13
C LEU A 207 -19.20 -13.33 -16.91
N ARG A 208 -20.32 -13.45 -17.64
CA ARG A 208 -21.20 -14.64 -17.53
C ARG A 208 -20.49 -15.93 -17.95
N GLU A 209 -19.71 -15.87 -19.02
CA GLU A 209 -18.95 -17.03 -19.49
C GLU A 209 -17.86 -17.42 -18.48
N SER A 210 -17.16 -16.44 -17.86
CA SER A 210 -16.19 -16.73 -16.80
C SER A 210 -16.82 -17.50 -15.65
N PHE A 211 -17.99 -17.06 -15.17
CA PHE A 211 -18.74 -17.80 -14.16
C PHE A 211 -19.15 -19.20 -14.62
N ALA A 212 -19.52 -19.38 -15.87
CA ALA A 212 -19.89 -20.70 -16.41
C ALA A 212 -18.68 -21.64 -16.48
N TYR A 213 -17.54 -21.17 -17.01
CA TYR A 213 -16.32 -21.97 -17.15
C TYR A 213 -15.69 -22.38 -15.82
N THR A 214 -15.74 -21.49 -14.83
CA THR A 214 -15.18 -21.73 -13.49
C THR A 214 -16.09 -22.57 -12.59
N LYS A 215 -17.36 -22.81 -12.97
CA LYS A 215 -18.31 -23.62 -12.18
C LYS A 215 -17.83 -25.06 -12.00
N LYS A 216 -17.24 -25.64 -13.05
CA LYS A 216 -16.67 -27.00 -13.02
C LYS A 216 -15.15 -26.88 -13.26
N GLY A 217 -14.34 -27.22 -12.28
CA GLY A 217 -12.87 -27.21 -12.40
C GLY A 217 -12.17 -25.93 -11.92
N GLY A 218 -12.88 -24.95 -11.33
CA GLY A 218 -12.28 -23.73 -10.79
C GLY A 218 -11.23 -24.02 -9.70
N ILE A 219 -11.48 -25.00 -8.82
CA ILE A 219 -10.51 -25.41 -7.79
C ILE A 219 -9.23 -25.97 -8.44
N LYS A 220 -9.35 -26.84 -9.45
CA LYS A 220 -8.17 -27.35 -10.16
C LYS A 220 -7.39 -26.23 -10.83
N LEU A 221 -8.09 -25.28 -11.45
CA LEU A 221 -7.48 -24.10 -12.05
C LEU A 221 -6.73 -23.30 -10.98
N PHE A 222 -7.37 -22.96 -9.87
CA PHE A 222 -6.77 -22.24 -8.76
C PHE A 222 -5.49 -22.93 -8.26
N LEU A 223 -5.55 -24.24 -8.01
CA LEU A 223 -4.40 -25.01 -7.57
C LEU A 223 -3.27 -25.04 -8.61
N THR A 224 -3.61 -25.05 -9.92
CA THR A 224 -2.61 -25.02 -11.00
C THR A 224 -1.92 -23.65 -11.06
N LEU A 225 -2.68 -22.57 -10.95
CA LEU A 225 -2.15 -21.19 -10.92
C LEU A 225 -1.30 -20.98 -9.66
N PHE A 226 -1.79 -21.40 -8.50
CA PHE A 226 -1.05 -21.33 -7.24
C PHE A 226 0.27 -22.12 -7.31
N LEU A 227 0.23 -23.35 -7.83
CA LEU A 227 1.43 -24.17 -8.01
C LEU A 227 2.44 -23.48 -8.94
N TYR A 228 1.97 -22.86 -10.03
CA TYR A 228 2.82 -22.12 -10.95
C TYR A 228 3.53 -20.96 -10.24
N GLU A 229 2.79 -20.11 -9.54
CA GLU A 229 3.34 -18.94 -8.81
C GLU A 229 4.26 -19.39 -7.67
N PHE A 230 3.89 -20.41 -6.91
CA PHE A 230 4.71 -20.97 -5.84
C PHE A 230 6.07 -21.46 -6.36
N LEU A 231 6.07 -22.21 -7.47
CA LEU A 231 7.33 -22.71 -8.06
C LEU A 231 8.20 -21.59 -8.61
N LEU A 232 7.61 -20.54 -9.21
CA LEU A 232 8.35 -19.39 -9.68
C LEU A 232 8.96 -18.62 -8.52
N SER A 233 8.18 -18.34 -7.47
CA SER A 233 8.65 -17.62 -6.29
C SER A 233 9.76 -18.40 -5.58
N LEU A 234 9.58 -19.71 -5.42
CA LEU A 234 10.61 -20.59 -4.84
C LEU A 234 11.90 -20.56 -5.67
N LEU A 235 11.78 -20.63 -7.00
CA LEU A 235 12.97 -20.60 -7.88
C LEU A 235 13.67 -19.25 -7.81
N ALA A 236 12.93 -18.14 -7.80
CA ALA A 236 13.49 -16.81 -7.65
C ALA A 236 14.23 -16.65 -6.31
N ALA A 237 13.61 -17.07 -5.21
CA ALA A 237 14.21 -17.06 -3.89
C ALA A 237 15.49 -17.89 -3.82
N LEU A 238 15.47 -19.13 -4.36
CA LEU A 238 16.64 -19.99 -4.39
C LEU A 238 17.80 -19.38 -5.21
N LEU A 239 17.50 -18.75 -6.35
CA LEU A 239 18.53 -18.10 -7.17
C LEU A 239 19.15 -16.90 -6.44
N LEU A 240 18.34 -16.08 -5.78
CA LEU A 240 18.81 -14.93 -5.03
C LEU A 240 19.58 -15.35 -3.77
N TYR A 241 19.12 -16.38 -3.07
CA TYR A 241 19.84 -16.94 -1.92
C TYR A 241 21.19 -17.55 -2.33
N LEU A 242 21.23 -18.26 -3.45
CA LEU A 242 22.49 -18.76 -4.03
C LEU A 242 23.41 -17.60 -4.42
N ALA A 243 22.87 -16.53 -4.99
CA ALA A 243 23.66 -15.33 -5.29
C ALA A 243 24.23 -14.72 -4.01
N ALA A 244 23.43 -14.54 -2.95
CA ALA A 244 23.91 -14.06 -1.66
C ALA A 244 25.05 -14.93 -1.12
N PHE A 245 24.91 -16.27 -1.21
CA PHE A 245 25.97 -17.20 -0.83
C PHE A 245 27.27 -16.98 -1.62
N ILE A 246 27.18 -16.84 -2.95
CA ILE A 246 28.34 -16.62 -3.81
C ILE A 246 29.01 -15.30 -3.48
N PHE A 247 28.24 -14.21 -3.36
CA PHE A 247 28.79 -12.89 -3.04
C PHE A 247 29.44 -12.86 -1.65
N THR A 248 28.85 -13.50 -0.65
CA THR A 248 29.48 -13.67 0.68
C THR A 248 30.81 -14.42 0.62
N ARG A 249 30.98 -15.36 -0.33
CA ARG A 249 32.27 -16.04 -0.51
C ARG A 249 33.31 -15.17 -1.21
N LEU A 250 32.89 -14.26 -2.08
CA LEU A 250 33.77 -13.36 -2.82
C LEU A 250 34.18 -12.13 -2.00
N ASP A 251 33.29 -11.68 -1.09
CA ASP A 251 33.46 -10.52 -0.22
C ASP A 251 32.89 -10.84 1.18
N PRO A 252 33.62 -11.57 2.03
CA PRO A 252 33.15 -12.03 3.32
C PRO A 252 32.81 -10.89 4.30
N GLU A 253 33.54 -9.78 4.22
CA GLU A 253 33.39 -8.62 5.10
C GLU A 253 32.31 -7.66 4.59
N GLY A 254 31.85 -7.82 3.35
CA GLY A 254 30.87 -6.92 2.73
C GLY A 254 31.40 -5.48 2.58
N GLU A 255 32.70 -5.33 2.31
CA GLU A 255 33.32 -4.00 2.19
C GLU A 255 33.39 -3.49 0.74
N LEU A 256 33.23 -4.38 -0.24
CA LEU A 256 33.40 -4.04 -1.64
C LEU A 256 32.10 -3.52 -2.25
N GLY A 257 31.92 -2.21 -2.28
CA GLY A 257 30.72 -1.56 -2.83
C GLY A 257 30.38 -1.99 -4.26
N VAL A 258 31.37 -2.39 -5.08
CA VAL A 258 31.13 -2.94 -6.41
C VAL A 258 30.35 -4.27 -6.37
N PHE A 259 30.58 -5.12 -5.37
CA PHE A 259 29.83 -6.37 -5.22
C PHE A 259 28.41 -6.12 -4.68
N HIS A 260 28.24 -5.16 -3.78
CA HIS A 260 26.90 -4.71 -3.38
C HIS A 260 26.10 -4.20 -4.58
N PHE A 261 26.71 -3.36 -5.41
CA PHE A 261 26.09 -2.88 -6.64
C PHE A 261 25.69 -4.03 -7.58
N LEU A 262 26.59 -4.98 -7.83
CA LEU A 262 26.33 -6.13 -8.70
C LEU A 262 25.26 -7.06 -8.12
N PHE A 263 25.27 -7.31 -6.81
CA PHE A 263 24.25 -8.11 -6.14
C PHE A 263 22.86 -7.46 -6.25
N PHE A 264 22.77 -6.15 -5.99
CA PHE A 264 21.54 -5.41 -6.11
C PHE A 264 21.01 -5.40 -7.55
N LEU A 265 21.89 -5.19 -8.52
CA LEU A 265 21.54 -5.24 -9.93
C LEU A 265 21.00 -6.63 -10.33
N LEU A 266 21.64 -7.70 -9.85
CA LEU A 266 21.18 -9.07 -10.05
C LEU A 266 19.83 -9.32 -9.38
N PHE A 267 19.63 -8.80 -8.15
CA PHE A 267 18.37 -8.88 -7.44
C PHE A 267 17.24 -8.24 -8.25
N ARG A 268 17.41 -7.01 -8.70
CA ARG A 268 16.41 -6.29 -9.52
C ARG A 268 16.12 -7.00 -10.83
N PHE A 269 17.19 -7.49 -11.51
CA PHE A 269 17.02 -8.24 -12.74
C PHE A 269 16.21 -9.52 -12.52
N THR A 270 16.51 -10.26 -11.46
CA THR A 270 15.80 -11.49 -11.10
C THR A 270 14.32 -11.18 -10.80
N ARG A 271 14.04 -10.21 -9.94
CA ARG A 271 12.67 -9.78 -9.63
C ARG A 271 11.89 -9.39 -10.89
N PHE A 272 12.48 -8.55 -11.75
CA PHE A 272 11.85 -8.12 -13.00
C PHE A 272 11.56 -9.30 -13.94
N PHE A 273 12.53 -10.19 -14.12
CA PHE A 273 12.37 -11.35 -15.00
C PHE A 273 11.28 -12.30 -14.50
N PHE A 274 11.26 -12.59 -13.21
CA PHE A 274 10.25 -13.46 -12.62
C PHE A 274 8.87 -12.82 -12.59
N ALA A 275 8.75 -11.53 -12.40
CA ALA A 275 7.48 -10.80 -12.52
C ALA A 275 6.89 -10.90 -13.95
N ILE A 276 7.72 -10.81 -14.98
CA ILE A 276 7.30 -11.04 -16.37
C ILE A 276 6.83 -12.48 -16.57
N LEU A 277 7.61 -13.46 -16.08
CA LEU A 277 7.24 -14.89 -16.20
C LEU A 277 5.93 -15.19 -15.46
N SER A 278 5.74 -14.64 -14.26
CA SER A 278 4.51 -14.76 -13.49
C SER A 278 3.33 -14.27 -14.32
N LYS A 279 3.33 -13.02 -14.73
CA LYS A 279 2.21 -12.40 -15.45
C LYS A 279 1.87 -13.08 -16.77
N ILE A 280 2.89 -13.37 -17.57
CA ILE A 280 2.70 -14.01 -18.90
C ILE A 280 2.32 -15.47 -18.76
N GLY A 281 2.95 -16.20 -17.86
CA GLY A 281 2.65 -17.60 -17.63
C GLY A 281 1.27 -17.81 -17.04
N PHE A 282 0.89 -16.97 -16.08
CA PHE A 282 -0.46 -16.94 -15.52
C PHE A 282 -1.52 -16.76 -16.62
N LEU A 283 -1.38 -15.74 -17.46
CA LEU A 283 -2.29 -15.51 -18.59
C LEU A 283 -2.23 -16.63 -19.64
N SER A 284 -1.05 -17.21 -19.89
CA SER A 284 -0.90 -18.34 -20.80
C SER A 284 -1.63 -19.58 -20.29
N LEU A 285 -1.56 -19.87 -18.98
CA LEU A 285 -2.34 -20.94 -18.35
C LEU A 285 -3.84 -20.70 -18.51
N LEU A 286 -4.32 -19.47 -18.28
CA LEU A 286 -5.72 -19.13 -18.46
C LEU A 286 -6.17 -19.33 -19.91
N VAL A 287 -5.42 -18.80 -20.88
CA VAL A 287 -5.72 -18.92 -22.31
C VAL A 287 -5.71 -20.39 -22.76
N ASN A 288 -4.82 -21.23 -22.19
CA ASN A 288 -4.71 -22.64 -22.52
C ASN A 288 -5.85 -23.49 -21.98
N THR A 289 -6.44 -23.09 -20.87
CA THR A 289 -7.53 -23.84 -20.21
C THR A 289 -8.91 -23.46 -20.72
N LEU A 290 -9.03 -22.35 -21.48
CA LEU A 290 -10.30 -21.95 -22.09
C LEU A 290 -10.65 -22.89 -23.25
N PRO A 291 -11.90 -23.40 -23.31
CA PRO A 291 -12.38 -24.22 -24.42
C PRO A 291 -12.73 -23.32 -25.63
N VAL A 292 -11.73 -22.73 -26.23
CA VAL A 292 -11.91 -21.90 -27.44
C VAL A 292 -11.43 -22.74 -28.62
N GLU A 293 -12.35 -23.38 -29.33
CA GLU A 293 -12.10 -23.91 -30.67
C GLU A 293 -12.18 -22.74 -31.67
N GLY A 294 -11.07 -22.48 -32.36
CA GLY A 294 -10.99 -21.55 -33.49
C GLY A 294 -11.40 -20.11 -33.14
N SER A 295 -10.47 -19.22 -32.97
CA SER A 295 -10.78 -17.78 -32.99
C SER A 295 -11.25 -17.40 -34.40
N GLU A 296 -12.55 -17.42 -34.67
CA GLU A 296 -13.14 -16.71 -35.83
C GLU A 296 -13.04 -15.18 -35.69
N GLY A 297 -12.36 -14.70 -34.65
CA GLY A 297 -12.01 -13.29 -34.52
C GLY A 297 -10.78 -13.01 -35.37
N GLU A 298 -11.00 -12.50 -36.58
CA GLU A 298 -10.03 -11.83 -37.43
C GLU A 298 -8.56 -12.01 -36.99
N ASN A 299 -7.84 -12.95 -37.61
CA ASN A 299 -6.37 -13.02 -37.65
C ASN A 299 -5.74 -11.73 -38.20
N ALA A 300 -6.47 -10.65 -38.07
CA ALA A 300 -6.21 -9.33 -38.58
C ALA A 300 -5.01 -8.64 -37.90
N PHE A 301 -4.48 -9.21 -36.79
CA PHE A 301 -3.33 -8.64 -36.08
C PHE A 301 -1.99 -9.21 -36.56
N LEU A 302 -2.04 -10.22 -37.42
CA LEU A 302 -0.89 -10.97 -37.86
C LEU A 302 -0.37 -10.34 -39.15
N THR A 303 0.84 -9.87 -39.13
CA THR A 303 1.56 -9.40 -40.32
C THR A 303 2.82 -10.21 -40.51
N GLU A 304 3.38 -10.22 -41.74
CA GLU A 304 4.56 -11.00 -42.13
C GLU A 304 5.76 -10.89 -41.17
N GLU A 305 6.68 -11.91 -41.15
CA GLU A 305 7.84 -12.07 -40.26
C GLU A 305 8.59 -10.79 -39.89
N GLN A 306 8.43 -10.28 -38.68
CA GLN A 306 9.32 -9.31 -38.09
C GLN A 306 10.37 -10.05 -37.25
N LYS A 307 11.53 -10.31 -37.79
CA LYS A 307 12.70 -10.64 -36.97
C LYS A 307 12.98 -9.42 -36.11
N TYR A 308 12.83 -9.54 -34.79
CA TYR A 308 13.34 -8.49 -33.91
C TYR A 308 14.81 -8.26 -34.28
N SER A 309 15.12 -7.03 -34.68
CA SER A 309 16.49 -6.66 -34.94
C SER A 309 17.28 -6.90 -33.65
N LYS A 310 18.45 -7.56 -33.76
CA LYS A 310 19.37 -7.70 -32.61
C LYS A 310 19.63 -6.34 -31.97
N ALA A 311 19.64 -5.28 -32.77
CA ALA A 311 19.78 -3.91 -32.30
C ALA A 311 18.62 -3.46 -31.40
N THR A 312 17.36 -3.82 -31.72
CA THR A 312 16.20 -3.51 -30.85
C THR A 312 16.31 -4.22 -29.52
N ILE A 313 16.66 -5.51 -29.51
CA ILE A 313 16.85 -6.28 -28.27
C ILE A 313 17.97 -5.68 -27.44
N PHE A 314 19.09 -5.34 -28.08
CA PHE A 314 20.22 -4.71 -27.41
C PHE A 314 19.83 -3.34 -26.82
N LEU A 315 19.12 -2.49 -27.56
CA LEU A 315 18.65 -1.20 -27.07
C LEU A 315 17.73 -1.36 -25.84
N LEU A 316 16.79 -2.30 -25.88
CA LEU A 316 15.88 -2.56 -24.78
C LEU A 316 16.60 -3.06 -23.53
N LEU A 317 17.59 -3.95 -23.71
CA LEU A 317 18.44 -4.41 -22.61
C LEU A 317 19.31 -3.27 -22.07
N ALA A 318 19.87 -2.43 -22.93
CA ALA A 318 20.66 -1.27 -22.51
C ALA A 318 19.81 -0.27 -21.71
N LEU A 319 18.60 0.02 -22.15
CA LEU A 319 17.65 0.87 -21.40
C LEU A 319 17.26 0.26 -20.04
N PHE A 320 17.03 -1.06 -20.01
CA PHE A 320 16.75 -1.75 -18.76
C PHE A 320 17.93 -1.69 -17.78
N VAL A 321 19.14 -1.98 -18.29
CA VAL A 321 20.37 -1.89 -17.48
C VAL A 321 20.57 -0.46 -17.00
N PHE A 322 20.44 0.53 -17.87
CA PHE A 322 20.56 1.94 -17.50
C PHE A 322 19.57 2.32 -16.39
N HIS A 323 18.27 2.02 -16.58
CA HIS A 323 17.25 2.29 -15.56
C HIS A 323 17.53 1.56 -14.25
N SER A 324 17.93 0.29 -14.31
CA SER A 324 18.29 -0.49 -13.12
C SER A 324 19.53 0.08 -12.43
N THR A 325 20.53 0.51 -13.18
CA THR A 325 21.73 1.16 -12.64
C THR A 325 21.39 2.44 -11.90
N VAL A 326 20.58 3.34 -12.52
CA VAL A 326 20.13 4.58 -11.88
C VAL A 326 19.41 4.28 -10.56
N ALA A 327 18.49 3.31 -10.57
CA ALA A 327 17.74 2.95 -9.36
C ALA A 327 18.61 2.28 -8.27
N VAL A 328 19.68 1.55 -8.67
CA VAL A 328 20.66 1.00 -7.72
C VAL A 328 21.51 2.12 -7.12
N MET A 329 21.96 3.05 -7.93
CA MET A 329 22.72 4.21 -7.45
C MET A 329 21.90 5.06 -6.49
N ASP A 330 20.63 5.28 -6.79
CA ASP A 330 19.69 5.98 -5.91
C ASP A 330 19.56 5.23 -4.56
N TYR A 331 19.36 3.91 -4.59
CA TYR A 331 19.28 3.10 -3.37
C TYR A 331 20.56 3.15 -2.54
N MET A 332 21.72 2.96 -3.18
CA MET A 332 23.03 2.98 -2.50
C MET A 332 23.41 4.37 -1.99
N GLY A 333 22.85 5.43 -2.59
CA GLY A 333 23.04 6.81 -2.17
C GLY A 333 22.12 7.24 -1.02
N ARG A 334 21.12 6.42 -0.65
CA ARG A 334 20.24 6.70 0.47
C ARG A 334 20.93 6.33 1.78
N GLU A 335 21.11 7.32 2.62
CA GLU A 335 21.59 7.11 3.99
C GLU A 335 20.43 6.64 4.88
N VAL A 336 20.79 5.90 5.93
CA VAL A 336 19.83 5.52 6.97
C VAL A 336 19.49 6.77 7.77
N ASN A 337 18.23 7.10 7.86
CA ASN A 337 17.75 8.24 8.64
C ASN A 337 17.82 7.91 10.14
N THR A 338 18.92 8.30 10.77
CA THR A 338 19.14 8.12 12.20
C THR A 338 18.39 9.12 13.05
N ASP A 339 17.98 10.25 12.47
CA ASP A 339 17.34 11.37 13.15
C ASP A 339 15.81 11.21 13.25
N ALA A 340 15.22 10.31 12.43
CA ALA A 340 13.81 10.00 12.52
C ALA A 340 13.43 9.49 13.92
N LYS A 341 12.47 10.16 14.56
CA LYS A 341 11.93 9.76 15.86
C LYS A 341 11.13 8.46 15.74
N ILE A 342 11.41 7.50 16.61
CA ILE A 342 10.63 6.27 16.71
C ILE A 342 9.61 6.44 17.83
N ILE A 343 8.33 6.55 17.44
CA ILE A 343 7.23 6.96 18.32
C ILE A 343 6.36 5.74 18.58
N ALA A 344 6.22 5.35 19.85
CA ALA A 344 5.39 4.21 20.25
C ALA A 344 3.91 4.62 20.25
N HIS A 345 3.11 4.04 19.36
CA HIS A 345 1.68 4.29 19.19
C HIS A 345 0.88 3.79 20.39
N ARG A 346 0.31 4.70 21.19
CA ARG A 346 -0.41 4.40 22.45
C ARG A 346 0.44 3.63 23.47
N GLY A 347 1.76 3.85 23.45
CA GLY A 347 2.73 3.05 24.17
C GLY A 347 3.05 1.73 23.46
N LEU A 348 3.63 0.75 24.18
CA LEU A 348 3.97 -0.58 23.65
C LEU A 348 2.87 -1.58 23.96
N VAL A 349 2.01 -1.89 23.00
CA VAL A 349 0.86 -2.79 23.17
C VAL A 349 1.25 -4.27 23.38
N SER A 350 2.49 -4.64 23.10
CA SER A 350 3.02 -5.97 23.41
C SER A 350 3.49 -6.10 24.88
N ALA A 351 3.55 -4.99 25.64
CA ALA A 351 3.91 -4.95 27.06
C ALA A 351 2.74 -4.62 27.99
N GLY A 352 1.70 -3.91 27.48
CA GLY A 352 0.54 -3.52 28.27
C GLY A 352 -0.70 -3.28 27.40
N VAL A 353 -1.80 -2.87 28.03
CA VAL A 353 -2.97 -2.38 27.30
C VAL A 353 -2.62 -1.02 26.69
N GLU A 354 -3.08 -0.73 25.48
CA GLU A 354 -2.91 0.59 24.85
C GLU A 354 -3.30 1.73 25.81
N ASN A 355 -2.58 2.84 25.76
CA ASN A 355 -2.88 4.04 26.57
C ASN A 355 -2.86 3.80 28.09
N THR A 356 -2.05 2.86 28.60
CA THR A 356 -1.86 2.61 30.04
C THR A 356 -0.44 2.88 30.50
N ILE A 357 -0.25 2.95 31.80
CA ILE A 357 1.08 3.13 32.40
C ILE A 357 2.02 1.98 32.01
N GLU A 358 1.52 0.76 31.95
CA GLU A 358 2.31 -0.42 31.59
C GLU A 358 2.79 -0.35 30.13
N SER A 359 1.97 0.18 29.20
CA SER A 359 2.38 0.36 27.81
C SER A 359 3.41 1.49 27.66
N LEU A 360 3.31 2.55 28.46
CA LEU A 360 4.31 3.63 28.55
C LEU A 360 5.66 3.10 29.02
N GLU A 361 5.67 2.33 30.13
CA GLU A 361 6.87 1.69 30.66
C GLU A 361 7.51 0.73 29.65
N GLY A 362 6.66 -0.03 28.95
CA GLY A 362 7.08 -0.92 27.87
C GLY A 362 7.76 -0.19 26.73
N ALA A 363 7.21 0.95 26.30
CA ALA A 363 7.79 1.77 25.24
C ALA A 363 9.18 2.32 25.62
N LYS A 364 9.34 2.79 26.85
CA LYS A 364 10.65 3.20 27.38
C LYS A 364 11.65 2.05 27.39
N ALA A 365 11.23 0.88 27.86
CA ALA A 365 12.09 -0.30 27.89
C ALA A 365 12.50 -0.78 26.48
N ALA A 366 11.64 -0.57 25.48
CA ALA A 366 11.91 -0.87 24.08
C ALA A 366 12.83 0.16 23.41
N GLY A 367 13.10 1.31 24.04
CA GLY A 367 13.98 2.35 23.52
C GLY A 367 13.30 3.35 22.57
N ALA A 368 11.96 3.46 22.59
CA ALA A 368 11.25 4.48 21.82
C ALA A 368 11.73 5.88 22.22
N ASP A 369 11.79 6.78 21.23
CA ASP A 369 12.19 8.18 21.42
C ASP A 369 11.06 9.01 22.02
N MET A 370 9.80 8.60 21.79
CA MET A 370 8.59 9.30 22.23
C MET A 370 7.43 8.29 22.34
N VAL A 371 6.45 8.61 23.18
CA VAL A 371 5.18 7.87 23.25
C VAL A 371 4.05 8.73 22.76
N GLU A 372 3.31 8.22 21.80
CA GLU A 372 2.02 8.79 21.40
C GLU A 372 0.92 8.30 22.34
N LEU A 373 -0.02 9.19 22.67
CA LEU A 373 -1.17 8.88 23.53
C LEU A 373 -2.40 9.70 23.09
N ASP A 374 -3.57 9.11 23.31
CA ASP A 374 -4.85 9.75 23.02
C ASP A 374 -5.49 10.33 24.30
N ILE A 375 -5.95 11.58 24.26
CA ILE A 375 -6.65 12.21 25.38
C ILE A 375 -8.06 12.63 25.02
N GLN A 376 -8.97 12.47 25.97
CA GLN A 376 -10.38 12.90 25.86
C GLN A 376 -10.85 13.65 27.09
N LEU A 377 -11.77 14.60 26.88
CA LEU A 377 -12.41 15.37 27.97
C LEU A 377 -13.47 14.51 28.66
N THR A 378 -13.45 14.47 30.00
CA THR A 378 -14.44 13.78 30.82
C THR A 378 -15.64 14.65 31.15
N LYS A 379 -16.68 14.06 31.74
CA LYS A 379 -17.89 14.78 32.19
C LYS A 379 -17.60 15.93 33.17
N ASP A 380 -16.63 15.78 34.00
CA ASP A 380 -16.20 16.76 35.02
C ASP A 380 -15.04 17.65 34.56
N GLN A 381 -14.84 17.73 33.23
CA GLN A 381 -13.84 18.60 32.57
C GLN A 381 -12.39 18.31 32.99
N GLU A 382 -12.08 17.07 33.27
CA GLU A 382 -10.74 16.54 33.43
C GLU A 382 -10.30 15.78 32.17
N PHE A 383 -9.04 15.39 32.04
CA PHE A 383 -8.56 14.61 30.91
C PHE A 383 -8.16 13.19 31.29
N VAL A 384 -8.62 12.24 30.50
CA VAL A 384 -8.33 10.81 30.62
C VAL A 384 -7.54 10.35 29.39
N VAL A 385 -6.64 9.38 29.56
CA VAL A 385 -5.88 8.78 28.46
C VAL A 385 -6.66 7.58 27.92
N MET A 386 -7.30 7.75 26.75
CA MET A 386 -8.16 6.75 26.13
C MET A 386 -8.43 7.10 24.67
N HIS A 387 -8.29 6.12 23.77
CA HIS A 387 -8.59 6.31 22.35
C HIS A 387 -10.10 6.32 22.05
N ASP A 388 -10.82 5.29 22.49
CA ASP A 388 -12.21 5.10 22.13
C ASP A 388 -13.14 5.99 22.97
N VAL A 389 -14.06 6.66 22.31
CA VAL A 389 -15.17 7.34 23.00
C VAL A 389 -16.09 6.31 23.68
N ASP A 390 -16.27 5.13 23.07
CA ASP A 390 -17.04 4.01 23.62
C ASP A 390 -16.14 3.06 24.42
N LEU A 391 -16.37 2.93 25.71
CA LEU A 391 -15.55 2.15 26.62
C LEU A 391 -15.68 0.63 26.45
N SER A 392 -16.64 0.15 25.63
CA SER A 392 -17.00 -1.28 25.59
C SER A 392 -15.88 -2.18 25.05
N ARG A 393 -15.01 -1.71 24.15
CA ARG A 393 -13.95 -2.54 23.56
C ARG A 393 -12.93 -3.00 24.62
N LEU A 394 -12.42 -2.07 25.42
CA LEU A 394 -11.36 -2.38 26.39
C LEU A 394 -11.90 -2.70 27.78
N SER A 395 -12.97 -2.02 28.24
CA SER A 395 -13.51 -2.22 29.59
C SER A 395 -14.70 -3.19 29.66
N GLY A 396 -15.36 -3.49 28.55
CA GLY A 396 -16.62 -4.23 28.50
C GLY A 396 -17.85 -3.41 28.97
N ILE A 397 -17.68 -2.14 29.34
CA ILE A 397 -18.73 -1.27 29.90
C ILE A 397 -19.31 -0.42 28.80
N LYS A 398 -20.63 -0.51 28.57
CA LYS A 398 -21.35 0.27 27.56
C LYS A 398 -21.64 1.69 28.07
N LYS A 399 -20.61 2.52 28.14
CA LYS A 399 -20.69 3.95 28.49
C LYS A 399 -19.78 4.73 27.54
N LYS A 400 -19.97 6.04 27.48
CA LYS A 400 -19.11 6.97 26.75
C LYS A 400 -18.19 7.71 27.72
N VAL A 401 -16.99 8.10 27.28
CA VAL A 401 -16.04 8.87 28.09
C VAL A 401 -16.71 10.13 28.64
N TYR A 402 -17.38 10.90 27.81
CA TYR A 402 -18.02 12.17 28.19
C TYR A 402 -19.24 12.03 29.13
N ASP A 403 -19.74 10.80 29.37
CA ASP A 403 -20.81 10.51 30.33
C ASP A 403 -20.27 10.17 31.72
N CYS A 404 -18.94 9.97 31.85
CA CYS A 404 -18.27 9.52 33.06
C CYS A 404 -17.37 10.61 33.65
N THR A 405 -17.26 10.66 34.97
CA THR A 405 -16.25 11.47 35.67
C THR A 405 -14.89 10.81 35.61
N LEU A 406 -13.82 11.59 35.80
CA LEU A 406 -12.46 11.04 35.84
C LEU A 406 -12.34 9.91 36.88
N SER A 407 -12.90 10.09 38.08
CA SER A 407 -12.89 9.08 39.14
C SER A 407 -13.59 7.77 38.74
N GLU A 408 -14.70 7.84 37.99
CA GLU A 408 -15.37 6.65 37.44
C GLU A 408 -14.50 5.94 36.41
N LEU A 409 -13.84 6.68 35.50
CA LEU A 409 -12.99 6.13 34.44
C LEU A 409 -11.75 5.46 35.00
N THR A 410 -11.02 6.11 35.90
CA THR A 410 -9.78 5.58 36.49
C THR A 410 -10.00 4.36 37.39
N ALA A 411 -11.23 4.19 37.92
CA ALA A 411 -11.62 2.98 38.64
C ALA A 411 -11.79 1.75 37.73
N MET A 412 -12.04 1.98 36.39
CA MET A 412 -12.29 0.89 35.45
C MET A 412 -11.04 0.08 35.15
N THR A 413 -11.23 -1.21 34.90
CA THR A 413 -10.18 -2.10 34.41
C THR A 413 -10.36 -2.29 32.91
N VAL A 414 -9.29 -2.08 32.16
CA VAL A 414 -9.20 -2.34 30.72
C VAL A 414 -8.43 -3.62 30.45
N ARG A 415 -8.75 -4.26 29.30
CA ARG A 415 -8.13 -5.53 28.90
C ARG A 415 -7.89 -5.57 27.39
N GLN A 416 -6.72 -6.05 27.01
CA GLN A 416 -6.35 -6.24 25.61
C GLN A 416 -5.44 -7.47 25.49
N GLY A 417 -5.87 -8.48 24.74
CA GLY A 417 -5.16 -9.75 24.66
C GLY A 417 -5.00 -10.41 26.04
N LYS A 418 -3.76 -10.61 26.46
CA LYS A 418 -3.41 -11.18 27.77
C LYS A 418 -3.22 -10.15 28.88
N PHE A 419 -3.23 -8.88 28.54
CA PHE A 419 -2.93 -7.79 29.47
C PHE A 419 -4.20 -7.21 30.10
N SER A 420 -4.03 -6.65 31.29
CA SER A 420 -5.04 -5.85 31.97
C SER A 420 -4.36 -4.69 32.67
N GLY A 421 -5.02 -3.54 32.70
CA GLY A 421 -4.52 -2.31 33.32
C GLY A 421 -5.67 -1.45 33.82
N LYS A 422 -5.36 -0.24 34.23
CA LYS A 422 -6.32 0.82 34.58
C LYS A 422 -6.29 1.90 33.51
N ILE A 423 -7.41 2.59 33.33
CA ILE A 423 -7.44 3.81 32.53
C ILE A 423 -6.74 4.90 33.36
N PRO A 424 -5.62 5.49 32.90
CA PRO A 424 -4.94 6.53 33.64
C PRO A 424 -5.58 7.91 33.41
N SER A 425 -5.49 8.78 34.41
CA SER A 425 -5.67 10.21 34.16
C SER A 425 -4.49 10.76 33.36
N LEU A 426 -4.70 11.85 32.61
CA LEU A 426 -3.59 12.54 31.92
C LEU A 426 -2.52 12.98 32.93
N GLN A 427 -2.91 13.46 34.09
CA GLN A 427 -1.96 13.88 35.13
C GLN A 427 -1.05 12.72 35.58
N GLU A 428 -1.62 11.54 35.84
CA GLU A 428 -0.87 10.33 36.22
C GLU A 428 0.09 9.91 35.10
N PHE A 429 -0.39 9.91 33.86
CA PHE A 429 0.41 9.53 32.69
C PHE A 429 1.60 10.48 32.47
N VAL A 430 1.36 11.79 32.54
CA VAL A 430 2.40 12.82 32.42
C VAL A 430 3.43 12.70 33.53
N GLN A 431 2.98 12.47 34.78
CA GLN A 431 3.90 12.29 35.89
C GLN A 431 4.80 11.06 35.68
N LYS A 432 4.22 9.97 35.23
CA LYS A 432 4.99 8.76 34.95
C LYS A 432 5.95 8.94 33.78
N ALA A 433 5.52 9.62 32.73
CA ALA A 433 6.39 9.95 31.59
C ALA A 433 7.62 10.78 32.03
N LYS A 434 7.42 11.75 32.92
CA LYS A 434 8.54 12.52 33.52
C LYS A 434 9.48 11.65 34.35
N GLU A 435 8.95 10.77 35.19
CA GLU A 435 9.78 9.82 35.95
C GLU A 435 10.66 8.95 35.06
N LEU A 436 10.16 8.63 33.87
CA LEU A 436 10.84 7.80 32.87
C LEU A 436 11.72 8.63 31.91
N ASP A 437 11.70 9.96 32.01
CA ASP A 437 12.31 10.84 31.00
C ASP A 437 11.86 10.43 29.57
N MET A 438 10.53 10.37 29.37
CA MET A 438 9.90 9.96 28.12
C MET A 438 9.09 11.12 27.55
N PRO A 439 9.48 11.68 26.39
CA PRO A 439 8.69 12.67 25.67
C PRO A 439 7.35 12.11 25.21
N LEU A 440 6.33 12.97 25.12
CA LEU A 440 4.97 12.61 24.74
C LEU A 440 4.57 13.30 23.43
N LEU A 441 3.87 12.59 22.55
CA LEU A 441 3.10 13.12 21.43
C LEU A 441 1.61 12.97 21.78
N ILE A 442 0.92 14.07 22.04
CA ILE A 442 -0.42 14.05 22.61
C ILE A 442 -1.47 14.26 21.52
N GLU A 443 -2.23 13.21 21.21
CA GLU A 443 -3.37 13.33 20.30
C GLU A 443 -4.63 13.73 21.07
N ILE A 444 -5.21 14.87 20.71
CA ILE A 444 -6.45 15.39 21.27
C ILE A 444 -7.59 14.83 20.43
N LYS A 445 -8.51 14.09 21.08
CA LYS A 445 -9.67 13.47 20.42
C LYS A 445 -10.98 14.14 20.87
N PRO A 446 -11.42 15.22 20.18
CA PRO A 446 -12.73 15.80 20.44
C PRO A 446 -13.83 14.79 20.11
N HIS A 447 -14.84 14.71 20.95
CA HIS A 447 -16.00 13.81 20.80
C HIS A 447 -17.32 14.55 20.45
N GLY A 448 -17.24 15.88 20.23
CA GLY A 448 -18.36 16.73 19.85
C GLY A 448 -19.30 17.11 20.99
N LYS A 449 -18.84 16.99 22.25
CA LYS A 449 -19.53 17.44 23.48
C LYS A 449 -18.70 18.39 24.31
N GLU A 450 -17.60 18.87 23.74
CA GLU A 450 -16.70 19.85 24.36
C GLU A 450 -17.45 21.19 24.52
N PRO A 451 -17.13 21.95 25.59
CA PRO A 451 -17.61 23.32 25.75
C PRO A 451 -16.95 24.26 24.72
N GLU A 452 -17.53 25.43 24.48
CA GLU A 452 -17.02 26.42 23.52
C GLU A 452 -15.58 26.88 23.84
N ASN A 453 -15.20 26.91 25.11
CA ASN A 453 -13.86 27.27 25.56
C ASN A 453 -12.94 26.05 25.76
N PHE A 454 -13.12 25.00 24.95
CA PHE A 454 -12.38 23.74 25.10
C PHE A 454 -10.86 23.91 25.01
N SER A 455 -10.34 24.69 24.05
CA SER A 455 -8.91 24.95 23.89
C SER A 455 -8.29 25.62 25.13
N GLU A 456 -9.01 26.56 25.75
CA GLU A 456 -8.55 27.22 26.98
C GLU A 456 -8.47 26.22 28.16
N ILE A 457 -9.49 25.36 28.30
CA ILE A 457 -9.52 24.30 29.32
C ILE A 457 -8.36 23.33 29.09
N LEU A 458 -8.14 22.91 27.84
CA LEU A 458 -7.06 22.01 27.46
C LEU A 458 -5.70 22.59 27.84
N LEU A 459 -5.36 23.75 27.33
CA LEU A 459 -4.05 24.39 27.57
C LEU A 459 -3.81 24.62 29.07
N LYS A 460 -4.81 25.12 29.80
CA LYS A 460 -4.72 25.30 31.23
C LYS A 460 -4.44 23.97 31.96
N LYS A 461 -5.13 22.90 31.60
CA LYS A 461 -4.93 21.57 32.22
C LYS A 461 -3.55 20.99 31.87
N LEU A 462 -3.08 21.15 30.64
CA LEU A 462 -1.73 20.72 30.25
C LEU A 462 -0.67 21.42 31.10
N GLU A 463 -0.82 22.71 31.33
CA GLU A 463 0.07 23.50 32.21
C GLU A 463 -0.05 23.04 33.68
N GLU A 464 -1.28 22.87 34.20
CA GLU A 464 -1.52 22.40 35.58
C GLU A 464 -0.87 21.02 35.82
N TYR A 465 -0.94 20.09 34.85
CA TYR A 465 -0.31 18.78 34.94
C TYR A 465 1.19 18.83 34.65
N GLY A 466 1.67 20.01 34.24
CA GLY A 466 3.08 20.29 33.99
C GLY A 466 3.57 19.62 32.70
N VAL A 467 2.73 19.49 31.68
CA VAL A 467 3.18 19.08 30.35
C VAL A 467 4.15 20.10 29.82
N GLU A 468 5.31 19.66 29.37
CA GLU A 468 6.30 20.54 28.77
C GLU A 468 5.86 20.99 27.37
N LYS A 469 6.04 22.27 27.04
CA LYS A 469 5.65 22.82 25.71
C LYS A 469 6.43 22.20 24.53
N THR A 470 7.49 21.47 24.84
CA THR A 470 8.25 20.67 23.86
C THR A 470 7.55 19.36 23.46
N ASN A 471 6.52 18.94 24.21
CA ASN A 471 5.70 17.80 23.82
C ASN A 471 4.69 18.23 22.75
N PRO A 472 4.75 17.67 21.52
CA PRO A 472 3.85 18.07 20.45
C PRO A 472 2.40 17.69 20.75
N LEU A 473 1.48 18.56 20.32
CA LEU A 473 0.03 18.34 20.35
C LEU A 473 -0.45 18.07 18.92
N MET A 474 -1.32 17.11 18.74
CA MET A 474 -1.94 16.86 17.44
C MET A 474 -3.42 16.51 17.57
N SER A 475 -4.17 16.70 16.49
CA SER A 475 -5.59 16.32 16.41
C SER A 475 -6.00 16.09 14.97
N LEU A 476 -7.08 15.31 14.79
CA LEU A 476 -7.84 15.28 13.54
C LEU A 476 -8.60 16.59 13.28
N ASP A 477 -8.84 17.41 14.31
CA ASP A 477 -9.56 18.69 14.20
C ASP A 477 -8.58 19.81 13.84
N ILE A 478 -8.52 20.16 12.54
CA ILE A 478 -7.67 21.22 12.01
C ILE A 478 -7.95 22.55 12.73
N SER A 479 -9.25 22.89 12.89
CA SER A 479 -9.64 24.18 13.46
C SER A 479 -9.19 24.33 14.91
N LEU A 480 -9.19 23.21 15.67
CA LEU A 480 -8.65 23.20 17.03
C LEU A 480 -7.15 23.47 17.02
N MET A 481 -6.39 22.81 16.13
CA MET A 481 -4.93 22.96 16.09
C MET A 481 -4.51 24.34 15.60
N GLU A 482 -5.13 24.88 14.55
CA GLU A 482 -4.92 26.26 14.08
C GLU A 482 -5.26 27.29 15.17
N GLY A 483 -6.37 27.08 15.91
CA GLY A 483 -6.75 27.97 17.01
C GLY A 483 -5.75 27.93 18.18
N ILE A 484 -5.15 26.78 18.47
CA ILE A 484 -4.05 26.68 19.46
C ILE A 484 -2.82 27.40 18.95
N GLU A 485 -2.42 27.19 17.70
CA GLU A 485 -1.27 27.86 17.09
C GLU A 485 -1.41 29.38 17.10
N GLU A 486 -2.61 29.91 16.82
CA GLU A 486 -2.88 31.36 16.86
C GLU A 486 -2.83 31.94 18.27
N THR A 487 -3.29 31.21 19.28
CA THR A 487 -3.48 31.71 20.65
C THR A 487 -2.34 31.38 21.60
N ALA A 488 -1.60 30.31 21.32
CA ALA A 488 -0.52 29.80 22.16
C ALA A 488 0.63 29.18 21.31
N PRO A 489 1.29 29.97 20.45
CA PRO A 489 2.27 29.48 19.46
C PRO A 489 3.55 28.89 20.09
N GLU A 490 3.67 28.94 21.40
CA GLU A 490 4.74 28.24 22.11
C GLU A 490 4.51 26.72 22.26
N TRP A 491 3.32 26.21 21.94
CA TRP A 491 3.02 24.79 21.84
C TRP A 491 3.27 24.31 20.42
N LYS A 492 4.01 23.22 20.28
CA LYS A 492 4.22 22.61 18.98
C LYS A 492 2.95 21.87 18.54
N THR A 493 2.34 22.33 17.44
CA THR A 493 1.05 21.85 16.96
C THR A 493 1.15 21.06 15.66
N GLY A 494 0.27 20.06 15.48
CA GLY A 494 0.21 19.28 14.25
C GLY A 494 -1.18 18.77 13.93
N VAL A 495 -1.39 18.39 12.67
CA VAL A 495 -2.66 17.82 12.18
C VAL A 495 -2.49 16.37 11.83
N VAL A 496 -3.42 15.53 12.32
CA VAL A 496 -3.53 14.11 11.96
C VAL A 496 -4.38 13.98 10.69
N ILE A 497 -3.83 13.35 9.65
CA ILE A 497 -4.48 13.24 8.34
C ILE A 497 -4.54 11.76 7.91
N PRO A 498 -5.71 11.10 7.98
CA PRO A 498 -5.87 9.70 7.58
C PRO A 498 -5.90 9.49 6.07
N VAL A 499 -6.24 10.52 5.29
CA VAL A 499 -6.28 10.46 3.81
C VAL A 499 -5.86 11.81 3.25
N GLN A 500 -4.86 11.81 2.37
CA GLN A 500 -4.33 13.01 1.72
C GLN A 500 -4.01 12.74 0.24
N PHE A 501 -4.64 13.52 -0.64
CA PHE A 501 -4.33 13.57 -2.07
C PHE A 501 -4.31 15.03 -2.51
N GLY A 502 -3.19 15.50 -3.04
CA GLY A 502 -2.96 16.91 -3.36
C GLY A 502 -2.17 17.62 -2.25
N ASP A 503 -2.22 18.93 -2.22
CA ASP A 503 -1.44 19.79 -1.32
C ASP A 503 -2.05 19.78 0.10
N PHE A 504 -1.29 20.22 1.12
CA PHE A 504 -1.83 20.35 2.47
C PHE A 504 -2.86 21.46 2.58
N ALA A 505 -3.91 21.25 3.38
CA ALA A 505 -5.04 22.19 3.51
C ALA A 505 -4.69 23.43 4.36
N THR A 506 -3.71 23.32 5.25
CA THR A 506 -3.28 24.41 6.13
C THR A 506 -1.76 24.48 6.23
N GLU A 507 -1.26 25.69 6.33
CA GLU A 507 0.15 25.98 6.65
C GLU A 507 0.34 26.45 8.10
N ASN A 508 -0.75 26.59 8.88
CA ASN A 508 -0.71 27.17 10.21
C ASN A 508 -0.61 26.09 11.30
N VAL A 509 0.37 25.20 11.17
CA VAL A 509 0.77 24.19 12.17
C VAL A 509 2.25 23.87 11.98
N ASP A 510 2.91 23.25 12.97
CA ASP A 510 4.35 22.92 12.91
C ASP A 510 4.66 21.61 12.20
N PHE A 511 3.73 20.65 12.23
CA PHE A 511 3.94 19.34 11.62
C PHE A 511 2.65 18.69 11.13
N TYR A 512 2.83 17.69 10.29
CA TYR A 512 1.75 16.81 9.83
C TYR A 512 2.00 15.37 10.26
N ALA A 513 0.97 14.68 10.72
CA ALA A 513 0.96 13.24 10.97
C ALA A 513 0.05 12.57 9.95
N ILE A 514 0.60 11.98 8.88
CA ILE A 514 -0.18 11.40 7.79
C ILE A 514 -0.15 9.86 7.82
N GLU A 515 -1.22 9.27 7.36
CA GLU A 515 -1.31 7.82 7.19
C GLU A 515 -0.44 7.37 6.00
N ASP A 516 0.22 6.20 6.14
CA ASP A 516 1.20 5.65 5.21
C ASP A 516 0.75 5.63 3.74
N SER A 517 -0.52 5.28 3.47
CA SER A 517 -1.03 5.22 2.09
C SER A 517 -1.08 6.58 1.38
N SER A 518 -1.08 7.66 2.15
CA SER A 518 -1.04 9.04 1.67
C SER A 518 0.38 9.52 1.33
N TYR A 519 1.42 8.87 1.88
CA TYR A 519 2.81 9.29 1.68
C TYR A 519 3.29 9.14 0.24
N ASN A 520 3.88 10.20 -0.26
CA ASN A 520 4.62 10.20 -1.52
C ASN A 520 5.71 11.29 -1.52
N GLY A 521 6.68 11.20 -2.43
CA GLY A 521 7.80 12.14 -2.48
C GLY A 521 7.41 13.58 -2.79
N TYR A 522 6.24 13.82 -3.40
CA TYR A 522 5.72 15.16 -3.64
C TYR A 522 5.32 15.84 -2.32
N LEU A 523 4.50 15.16 -1.49
CA LEU A 523 4.10 15.67 -0.18
C LEU A 523 5.30 15.88 0.75
N MET A 524 6.30 15.00 0.69
CA MET A 524 7.53 15.19 1.45
C MET A 524 8.27 16.46 1.03
N GLY A 525 8.39 16.71 -0.28
CA GLY A 525 9.00 17.94 -0.78
C GLY A 525 8.25 19.20 -0.34
N GLU A 526 6.91 19.16 -0.39
CA GLU A 526 6.06 20.27 0.08
C GLU A 526 6.29 20.59 1.56
N VAL A 527 6.32 19.57 2.43
CA VAL A 527 6.60 19.75 3.86
C VAL A 527 7.98 20.35 4.12
N GLN A 528 9.01 19.88 3.38
CA GLN A 528 10.35 20.43 3.46
C GLN A 528 10.43 21.89 3.00
N ASP A 529 9.73 22.22 1.90
CA ASP A 529 9.66 23.60 1.39
C ASP A 529 8.96 24.55 2.37
N MET A 530 8.00 24.05 3.16
CA MET A 530 7.34 24.78 4.23
C MET A 530 8.18 24.83 5.53
N GLY A 531 9.28 24.08 5.64
CA GLY A 531 10.10 23.99 6.85
C GLY A 531 9.41 23.30 8.03
N LYS A 532 8.51 22.36 7.75
CA LYS A 532 7.70 21.62 8.74
C LYS A 532 8.19 20.18 8.92
N GLU A 533 7.72 19.51 9.98
CA GLU A 533 8.02 18.09 10.20
C GLU A 533 6.89 17.19 9.63
N LEU A 534 7.27 15.97 9.23
CA LEU A 534 6.35 14.95 8.75
C LEU A 534 6.49 13.66 9.56
N TYR A 535 5.41 13.25 10.22
CA TYR A 535 5.30 11.98 10.92
C TYR A 535 4.40 11.03 10.13
N LEU A 536 4.77 9.75 10.09
CA LEU A 536 3.98 8.72 9.41
C LEU A 536 3.37 7.75 10.41
N TRP A 537 2.10 7.38 10.21
CA TRP A 537 1.36 6.41 11.05
C TRP A 537 0.46 5.48 10.22
N THR A 538 0.11 4.27 10.66
CA THR A 538 0.84 3.48 11.65
C THR A 538 1.76 2.54 10.89
N ILE A 539 3.06 2.55 11.19
CA ILE A 539 4.07 1.82 10.43
C ILE A 539 4.38 0.51 11.14
N ASN A 540 3.70 -0.57 10.77
CA ASN A 540 3.80 -1.88 11.40
C ASN A 540 4.37 -2.96 10.48
N GLU A 541 4.43 -2.71 9.17
CA GLU A 541 4.97 -3.66 8.18
C GLU A 541 6.48 -3.44 8.01
N GLU A 542 7.27 -4.52 8.06
CA GLU A 542 8.72 -4.48 8.01
C GLU A 542 9.27 -3.78 6.75
N ASP A 543 8.66 -4.05 5.59
CA ASP A 543 9.03 -3.41 4.31
C ASP A 543 8.81 -1.89 4.33
N LYS A 544 7.78 -1.42 5.03
CA LYS A 544 7.52 0.00 5.25
C LYS A 544 8.50 0.61 6.25
N MET A 545 8.81 -0.10 7.35
CA MET A 545 9.85 0.34 8.31
C MET A 545 11.18 0.55 7.59
N LEU A 546 11.63 -0.42 6.80
CA LEU A 546 12.86 -0.33 6.01
C LEU A 546 12.83 0.83 4.99
N LYS A 547 11.69 1.04 4.32
CA LYS A 547 11.48 2.14 3.38
C LYS A 547 11.61 3.51 4.06
N TYR A 548 10.98 3.67 5.21
CA TYR A 548 10.94 4.98 5.88
C TYR A 548 12.21 5.27 6.68
N LEU A 549 12.94 4.25 7.12
CA LEU A 549 14.32 4.41 7.62
C LEU A 549 15.30 4.93 6.56
N GLN A 550 14.94 4.91 5.27
CA GLN A 550 15.71 5.51 4.17
C GLN A 550 15.00 6.72 3.54
N SER A 551 14.03 7.27 4.21
CA SER A 551 13.26 8.43 3.76
C SER A 551 13.50 9.61 4.69
N PRO A 552 13.40 10.86 4.22
CA PRO A 552 13.67 12.05 5.03
C PRO A 552 12.46 12.44 5.93
N VAL A 553 11.75 11.46 6.48
CA VAL A 553 10.65 11.67 7.42
C VAL A 553 11.19 11.99 8.82
N ASP A 554 10.50 12.82 9.57
CA ASP A 554 10.94 13.26 10.89
C ASP A 554 10.55 12.29 12.01
N GLY A 555 9.54 11.43 11.76
CA GLY A 555 9.17 10.40 12.72
C GLY A 555 8.28 9.31 12.13
N MET A 556 8.29 8.16 12.82
CA MET A 556 7.44 7.00 12.55
C MET A 556 6.69 6.60 13.81
N ILE A 557 5.37 6.59 13.73
CA ILE A 557 4.46 6.12 14.78
C ILE A 557 4.17 4.64 14.49
N THR A 558 4.49 3.77 15.44
CA THR A 558 4.45 2.30 15.28
C THR A 558 3.99 1.58 16.54
N ASP A 559 3.36 0.42 16.38
CA ASP A 559 3.05 -0.49 17.49
C ASP A 559 4.27 -1.32 17.94
N ASP A 560 5.35 -1.35 17.13
CA ASP A 560 6.57 -2.12 17.44
C ASP A 560 7.86 -1.27 17.28
N PRO A 561 8.11 -0.34 18.21
CA PRO A 561 9.31 0.49 18.18
C PRO A 561 10.61 -0.32 18.31
N ALA A 562 10.58 -1.48 19.00
CA ALA A 562 11.74 -2.34 19.13
C ALA A 562 12.19 -2.91 17.78
N GLU A 563 11.24 -3.28 16.93
CA GLU A 563 11.52 -3.80 15.60
C GLU A 563 12.12 -2.71 14.70
N VAL A 564 11.57 -1.49 14.70
CA VAL A 564 12.15 -0.38 13.93
C VAL A 564 13.59 -0.10 14.35
N LEU A 565 13.86 -0.09 15.65
CA LEU A 565 15.21 0.11 16.18
C LEU A 565 16.16 -1.03 15.81
N ARG A 566 15.69 -2.27 15.85
CA ARG A 566 16.45 -3.44 15.39
C ARG A 566 16.82 -3.29 13.91
N LEU A 567 15.85 -2.99 13.05
CA LEU A 567 16.07 -2.80 11.62
C LEU A 567 17.02 -1.64 11.33
N ARG A 568 16.88 -0.51 12.04
CA ARG A 568 17.80 0.64 11.92
C ARG A 568 19.23 0.23 12.25
N LYS A 569 19.42 -0.52 13.32
CA LYS A 569 20.73 -1.06 13.71
C LYS A 569 21.27 -2.01 12.65
N ASP A 570 20.45 -2.96 12.20
CA ASP A 570 20.86 -3.94 11.18
C ASP A 570 21.24 -3.25 9.86
N MET A 571 20.52 -2.17 9.47
CA MET A 571 20.87 -1.38 8.29
C MET A 571 22.22 -0.67 8.41
N LEU A 572 22.60 -0.25 9.60
CA LEU A 572 23.87 0.43 9.86
C LEU A 572 25.05 -0.53 10.01
N GLU A 573 24.83 -1.69 10.62
CA GLU A 573 25.88 -2.62 11.02
C GLU A 573 26.02 -3.84 10.10
N ASP A 574 24.89 -4.37 9.58
CA ASP A 574 24.90 -5.58 8.76
C ASP A 574 25.16 -5.26 7.27
N ARG A 575 26.38 -5.49 6.84
CA ARG A 575 26.84 -5.39 5.44
C ARG A 575 26.76 -6.72 4.69
N SER A 576 26.24 -7.78 5.32
CA SER A 576 26.15 -9.09 4.69
C SER A 576 25.20 -9.12 3.49
N TYR A 577 25.49 -9.96 2.50
CA TYR A 577 24.62 -10.15 1.34
C TYR A 577 23.31 -10.85 1.71
N TYR A 578 23.27 -11.60 2.81
CA TYR A 578 22.05 -12.18 3.35
C TYR A 578 21.15 -11.11 3.96
N GLY A 579 21.69 -10.24 4.81
CA GLY A 579 20.95 -9.11 5.36
C GLY A 579 20.46 -8.16 4.26
N MET A 580 21.29 -7.91 3.23
CA MET A 580 20.86 -7.14 2.05
C MET A 580 19.71 -7.85 1.30
N TYR A 581 19.78 -9.19 1.14
CA TYR A 581 18.71 -9.96 0.51
C TYR A 581 17.40 -9.83 1.30
N GLU A 582 17.43 -9.99 2.62
CA GLU A 582 16.25 -9.86 3.50
C GLU A 582 15.63 -8.46 3.37
N ARG A 583 16.42 -7.42 3.50
CA ARG A 583 15.97 -6.03 3.33
C ARG A 583 15.38 -5.69 1.95
N LEU A 584 15.84 -6.36 0.90
CA LEU A 584 15.33 -6.16 -0.47
C LEU A 584 14.13 -7.06 -0.80
N ALA A 585 13.96 -8.17 -0.08
CA ALA A 585 12.92 -9.16 -0.33
C ALA A 585 11.63 -8.87 0.46
N GLY A 586 11.74 -8.25 1.67
CA GLY A 586 10.62 -7.73 2.46
C GLY A 586 9.99 -6.55 1.77
#